data_475a926d7ab0bc7d1495a364166a18a4
#
_entry.id   475a926d7ab0bc7d1495a364166a18a4
#
_cell.length_a   1.000
_cell.length_b   1.000
_cell.length_c   1.000
_cell.angle_alpha   90.00
_cell.angle_beta   90.00
_cell.angle_gamma   90.00
#
_symmetry.space_group_name_H-M   'P 1'
#
loop_
_entity.id
_entity.type
_entity.pdbx_description
1 polymer ?
#
loop_
_entity_poly.entity_id
_entity_poly.type
_entity_poly.pdbx_seq_one_letter_code
_entity_poly.pdbx_strand_id
1 'polypeptide(L)'
;PPVEIGGVMSGEVVAEVVSSRAPGFAPGDIVLAYAGWQSHAVLPAKGCEKIDRAKLGNLPLSYLLGVLGMPGATAYFALDTIGKPKAGETVLISAASGAVGQVAGQIAKLKGCTVIATAGAADKLQYVTRELGFDIGIDYKGKDTTALSAELAQHAPNGIDVFFDNVGGVLHDAVVPNL
;
A
#
# COMPACT_ATOMS: atom_id res chain seq x y z
N PRO A 1 10.85 16.34 -6.51
CA PRO A 1 12.01 17.11 -6.07
C PRO A 1 12.06 17.13 -4.54
N PRO A 2 13.25 17.21 -3.93
CA PRO A 2 13.36 17.32 -2.48
C PRO A 2 12.65 18.58 -1.98
N VAL A 3 12.06 18.48 -0.80
CA VAL A 3 11.44 19.62 -0.12
C VAL A 3 12.55 20.44 0.52
N GLU A 4 12.51 21.76 0.35
CA GLU A 4 13.47 22.65 1.00
C GLU A 4 13.29 22.62 2.53
N ILE A 5 14.41 22.78 3.26
CA ILE A 5 14.38 22.85 4.72
C ILE A 5 13.54 24.05 5.15
N GLY A 6 12.50 23.80 5.97
CA GLY A 6 11.53 24.81 6.38
C GLY A 6 10.33 24.94 5.41
N GLY A 7 10.33 24.25 4.25
CA GLY A 7 9.20 24.19 3.34
C GLY A 7 8.11 23.23 3.80
N VAL A 8 6.90 23.39 3.25
CA VAL A 8 5.78 22.48 3.51
C VAL A 8 6.04 21.15 2.80
N MET A 9 5.99 20.04 3.53
CA MET A 9 6.07 18.69 2.95
C MET A 9 4.91 18.48 1.97
N SER A 10 5.23 18.12 0.73
CA SER A 10 4.21 17.82 -0.27
C SER A 10 3.45 16.55 0.06
N GLY A 11 2.15 16.52 -0.19
CA GLY A 11 1.32 15.36 0.06
C GLY A 11 -0.16 15.63 -0.16
N GLU A 12 -0.89 14.55 -0.41
CA GLU A 12 -2.34 14.55 -0.43
C GLU A 12 -2.88 14.58 1.01
N VAL A 13 -3.96 15.27 1.20
CA VAL A 13 -4.62 15.41 2.51
C VAL A 13 -6.12 15.27 2.37
N VAL A 14 -6.75 14.79 3.44
CA VAL A 14 -8.19 14.95 3.66
C VAL A 14 -8.38 16.14 4.57
N ALA A 15 -9.20 17.10 4.16
CA ALA A 15 -9.41 18.35 4.88
C ALA A 15 -10.88 18.74 4.93
N GLU A 16 -11.22 19.58 5.90
CA GLU A 16 -12.52 20.21 5.99
C GLU A 16 -12.45 21.63 5.43
N VAL A 17 -13.43 22.01 4.62
CA VAL A 17 -13.56 23.37 4.11
C VAL A 17 -14.00 24.29 5.24
N VAL A 18 -13.14 25.21 5.63
CA VAL A 18 -13.45 26.24 6.63
C VAL A 18 -14.24 27.40 6.02
N SER A 19 -13.86 27.79 4.81
CA SER A 19 -14.51 28.87 4.06
C SER A 19 -14.27 28.69 2.57
N SER A 20 -15.23 29.09 1.73
CA SER A 20 -15.09 29.02 0.26
C SER A 20 -15.77 30.19 -0.41
N ARG A 21 -15.19 30.67 -1.52
CA ARG A 21 -15.82 31.59 -2.49
C ARG A 21 -16.20 30.86 -3.78
N ALA A 22 -15.81 29.59 -3.91
CA ALA A 22 -16.07 28.79 -5.11
C ALA A 22 -17.46 28.14 -5.05
N PRO A 23 -18.22 28.13 -6.14
CA PRO A 23 -19.47 27.39 -6.22
C PRO A 23 -19.23 25.90 -5.95
N GLY A 24 -20.17 25.26 -5.27
CA GLY A 24 -20.13 23.82 -4.98
C GLY A 24 -19.36 23.43 -3.72
N PHE A 25 -18.68 24.36 -3.05
CA PHE A 25 -17.99 24.13 -1.78
C PHE A 25 -18.56 25.03 -0.67
N ALA A 26 -18.90 24.42 0.46
CA ALA A 26 -19.41 25.08 1.65
C ALA A 26 -18.57 24.72 2.89
N PRO A 27 -18.55 25.56 3.94
CA PRO A 27 -17.98 25.18 5.23
C PRO A 27 -18.53 23.86 5.73
N GLY A 28 -17.67 22.99 6.23
CA GLY A 28 -18.00 21.63 6.68
C GLY A 28 -17.89 20.55 5.60
N ASP A 29 -17.73 20.92 4.32
CA ASP A 29 -17.48 19.93 3.27
C ASP A 29 -16.12 19.24 3.48
N ILE A 30 -16.08 17.93 3.28
CA ILE A 30 -14.83 17.17 3.29
C ILE A 30 -14.28 17.10 1.86
N VAL A 31 -12.98 17.37 1.72
CA VAL A 31 -12.29 17.34 0.46
C VAL A 31 -11.00 16.54 0.51
N LEU A 32 -10.68 15.87 -0.59
CA LEU A 32 -9.37 15.33 -0.87
C LEU A 32 -8.62 16.36 -1.74
N ALA A 33 -7.39 16.70 -1.37
CA ALA A 33 -6.62 17.72 -2.07
C ALA A 33 -5.12 17.55 -1.89
N TYR A 34 -4.34 18.01 -2.84
CA TYR A 34 -2.88 18.01 -2.75
C TYR A 34 -2.41 19.33 -2.11
N ALA A 35 -2.56 19.44 -0.80
CA ALA A 35 -2.34 20.68 -0.05
C ALA A 35 -1.01 20.72 0.70
N GLY A 36 -0.33 19.59 0.80
CA GLY A 36 0.84 19.46 1.67
C GLY A 36 0.47 19.34 3.17
N TRP A 37 1.42 18.95 3.98
CA TRP A 37 1.22 18.68 5.41
C TRP A 37 1.27 19.99 6.20
N GLN A 38 0.13 20.61 6.36
CA GLN A 38 -0.05 21.86 7.08
C GLN A 38 -1.46 21.95 7.68
N SER A 39 -1.63 22.79 8.68
CA SER A 39 -2.89 22.92 9.41
C SER A 39 -4.00 23.60 8.57
N HIS A 40 -3.63 24.53 7.72
CA HIS A 40 -4.53 25.26 6.84
C HIS A 40 -3.87 25.55 5.49
N ALA A 41 -4.66 25.52 4.44
CA ALA A 41 -4.22 25.85 3.09
C ALA A 41 -5.31 26.65 2.35
N VAL A 42 -4.90 27.51 1.42
CA VAL A 42 -5.80 28.14 0.46
C VAL A 42 -5.53 27.50 -0.89
N LEU A 43 -6.56 26.86 -1.46
CA LEU A 43 -6.43 26.07 -2.67
C LEU A 43 -7.44 26.55 -3.74
N PRO A 44 -7.10 26.44 -5.03
CA PRO A 44 -8.09 26.59 -6.09
C PRO A 44 -9.07 25.40 -6.04
N ALA A 45 -10.34 25.64 -6.20
CA ALA A 45 -11.39 24.62 -6.17
C ALA A 45 -11.16 23.46 -7.16
N LYS A 46 -10.55 23.75 -8.31
CA LYS A 46 -10.18 22.75 -9.34
C LYS A 46 -9.26 21.65 -8.81
N GLY A 47 -8.49 21.92 -7.75
CA GLY A 47 -7.58 20.96 -7.10
C GLY A 47 -8.18 20.23 -5.91
N CYS A 48 -9.49 20.39 -5.66
CA CYS A 48 -10.17 19.79 -4.53
C CYS A 48 -11.26 18.84 -5.03
N GLU A 49 -11.21 17.59 -4.57
CA GLU A 49 -12.28 16.61 -4.80
C GLU A 49 -13.20 16.57 -3.57
N LYS A 50 -14.47 16.92 -3.76
CA LYS A 50 -15.46 16.87 -2.69
C LYS A 50 -15.87 15.44 -2.42
N ILE A 51 -15.76 15.03 -1.17
CA ILE A 51 -16.08 13.67 -0.73
C ILE A 51 -17.55 13.57 -0.33
N ASP A 52 -18.24 12.61 -0.92
CA ASP A 52 -19.59 12.23 -0.54
C ASP A 52 -19.56 11.35 0.72
N ARG A 53 -19.80 11.96 1.88
CA ARG A 53 -19.81 11.27 3.18
C ARG A 53 -20.85 10.13 3.23
N ALA A 54 -21.95 10.26 2.52
CA ALA A 54 -22.97 9.22 2.49
C ALA A 54 -22.47 7.92 1.83
N LYS A 55 -21.63 8.05 0.79
CA LYS A 55 -20.98 6.89 0.15
C LYS A 55 -19.91 6.26 1.01
N LEU A 56 -19.21 7.05 1.83
CA LEU A 56 -18.19 6.55 2.75
C LEU A 56 -18.81 5.84 3.96
N GLY A 57 -20.05 6.16 4.33
CA GLY A 57 -20.71 5.59 5.50
C GLY A 57 -19.97 5.86 6.80
N ASN A 58 -19.73 4.82 7.60
CA ASN A 58 -19.03 4.90 8.89
C ASN A 58 -17.51 4.70 8.77
N LEU A 59 -16.96 4.57 7.55
CA LEU A 59 -15.52 4.39 7.37
C LEU A 59 -14.74 5.64 7.79
N PRO A 60 -13.58 5.47 8.42
CA PRO A 60 -12.70 6.58 8.77
C PRO A 60 -12.26 7.36 7.53
N LEU A 61 -12.16 8.68 7.66
CA LEU A 61 -11.67 9.54 6.56
C LEU A 61 -10.24 9.20 6.12
N SER A 62 -9.41 8.67 7.03
CA SER A 62 -8.05 8.22 6.73
C SER A 62 -7.99 7.12 5.66
N TYR A 63 -9.08 6.36 5.45
CA TYR A 63 -9.14 5.36 4.39
C TYR A 63 -9.02 5.95 2.98
N LEU A 64 -9.39 7.22 2.81
CA LEU A 64 -9.22 7.94 1.54
C LEU A 64 -7.75 8.16 1.16
N LEU A 65 -6.83 8.15 2.14
CA LEU A 65 -5.38 8.21 1.92
C LEU A 65 -4.71 6.83 1.93
N GLY A 66 -5.47 5.77 2.14
CA GLY A 66 -5.02 4.39 2.23
C GLY A 66 -5.72 3.48 1.24
N VAL A 67 -6.53 2.54 1.78
CA VAL A 67 -7.19 1.48 1.00
C VAL A 67 -8.18 2.02 -0.05
N LEU A 68 -8.82 3.15 0.18
CA LEU A 68 -9.72 3.81 -0.78
C LEU A 68 -9.02 4.90 -1.61
N GLY A 69 -7.72 5.11 -1.41
CA GLY A 69 -6.90 6.08 -2.12
C GLY A 69 -5.85 5.42 -3.02
N MET A 70 -4.77 6.16 -3.27
CA MET A 70 -3.68 5.74 -4.16
C MET A 70 -3.03 4.40 -3.77
N PRO A 71 -2.75 4.10 -2.48
CA PRO A 71 -2.18 2.81 -2.12
C PRO A 71 -3.09 1.62 -2.45
N GLY A 72 -4.39 1.74 -2.18
CA GLY A 72 -5.37 0.72 -2.52
C GLY A 72 -5.55 0.54 -4.02
N ALA A 73 -5.65 1.63 -4.77
CA ALA A 73 -5.72 1.60 -6.23
C ALA A 73 -4.47 0.96 -6.84
N THR A 74 -3.28 1.29 -6.34
CA THR A 74 -2.01 0.69 -6.78
C THR A 74 -2.02 -0.83 -6.57
N ALA A 75 -2.40 -1.30 -5.39
CA ALA A 75 -2.47 -2.72 -5.09
C ALA A 75 -3.50 -3.44 -5.96
N TYR A 76 -4.69 -2.86 -6.09
CA TYR A 76 -5.78 -3.44 -6.86
C TYR A 76 -5.41 -3.59 -8.34
N PHE A 77 -5.04 -2.51 -9.00
CA PHE A 77 -4.76 -2.54 -10.45
C PHE A 77 -3.52 -3.35 -10.79
N ALA A 78 -2.48 -3.33 -9.96
CA ALA A 78 -1.30 -4.17 -10.18
C ALA A 78 -1.65 -5.66 -10.12
N LEU A 79 -2.49 -6.10 -9.17
CA LEU A 79 -2.91 -7.49 -9.07
C LEU A 79 -3.99 -7.86 -10.09
N ASP A 80 -4.94 -6.96 -10.37
CA ASP A 80 -6.06 -7.28 -11.28
C ASP A 80 -5.64 -7.24 -12.75
N THR A 81 -4.81 -6.28 -13.12
CA THR A 81 -4.44 -6.03 -14.52
C THR A 81 -3.14 -6.73 -14.93
N ILE A 82 -2.15 -6.79 -14.03
CA ILE A 82 -0.80 -7.28 -14.34
C ILE A 82 -0.59 -8.68 -13.75
N GLY A 83 -0.60 -8.80 -12.42
CA GLY A 83 -0.28 -10.05 -11.72
C GLY A 83 -1.30 -11.15 -11.94
N LYS A 84 -2.58 -10.81 -11.96
CA LYS A 84 -3.72 -11.72 -12.17
C LYS A 84 -3.66 -13.04 -11.40
N PRO A 85 -3.34 -13.00 -10.09
CA PRO A 85 -3.16 -14.21 -9.31
C PRO A 85 -4.46 -15.04 -9.26
N LYS A 86 -4.29 -16.35 -9.28
CA LYS A 86 -5.36 -17.35 -9.23
C LYS A 86 -5.33 -18.12 -7.91
N ALA A 87 -6.46 -18.70 -7.56
CA ALA A 87 -6.53 -19.54 -6.38
C ALA A 87 -5.53 -20.70 -6.44
N GLY A 88 -4.81 -20.92 -5.34
CA GLY A 88 -3.76 -21.92 -5.22
C GLY A 88 -2.37 -21.45 -5.62
N GLU A 89 -2.24 -20.29 -6.25
CA GLU A 89 -0.94 -19.70 -6.60
C GLU A 89 -0.26 -19.07 -5.36
N THR A 90 1.07 -18.96 -5.44
CA THR A 90 1.92 -18.33 -4.43
C THR A 90 2.23 -16.89 -4.84
N VAL A 91 1.87 -15.94 -4.00
CA VAL A 91 2.12 -14.50 -4.20
C VAL A 91 3.12 -14.02 -3.15
N LEU A 92 4.28 -13.54 -3.59
CA LEU A 92 5.23 -12.88 -2.70
C LEU A 92 5.06 -11.37 -2.76
N ILE A 93 5.02 -10.74 -1.58
CA ILE A 93 4.87 -9.29 -1.45
C ILE A 93 6.01 -8.71 -0.64
N SER A 94 6.77 -7.82 -1.26
CA SER A 94 7.81 -7.08 -0.56
C SER A 94 7.24 -5.84 0.14
N ALA A 95 7.89 -5.39 1.22
CA ALA A 95 7.37 -4.36 2.13
C ALA A 95 5.89 -4.60 2.50
N ALA A 96 5.57 -5.85 2.87
CA ALA A 96 4.21 -6.34 3.03
C ALA A 96 3.38 -5.60 4.09
N SER A 97 4.01 -4.98 5.09
CA SER A 97 3.35 -4.15 6.10
C SER A 97 3.16 -2.69 5.69
N GLY A 98 3.65 -2.30 4.51
CA GLY A 98 3.48 -0.95 3.96
C GLY A 98 2.05 -0.71 3.44
N ALA A 99 1.70 0.55 3.17
CA ALA A 99 0.35 0.94 2.77
C ALA A 99 -0.16 0.20 1.52
N VAL A 100 0.69 -0.07 0.53
CA VAL A 100 0.35 -0.85 -0.67
C VAL A 100 0.42 -2.34 -0.37
N GLY A 101 1.52 -2.82 0.27
CA GLY A 101 1.77 -4.24 0.50
C GLY A 101 0.68 -4.94 1.32
N GLN A 102 0.20 -4.29 2.39
CA GLN A 102 -0.88 -4.85 3.21
C GLN A 102 -2.20 -4.99 2.46
N VAL A 103 -2.51 -4.10 1.54
CA VAL A 103 -3.71 -4.22 0.70
C VAL A 103 -3.53 -5.31 -0.36
N ALA A 104 -2.37 -5.33 -1.02
CA ALA A 104 -2.06 -6.34 -2.03
C ALA A 104 -2.14 -7.77 -1.47
N GLY A 105 -1.57 -8.00 -0.28
CA GLY A 105 -1.62 -9.32 0.36
C GLY A 105 -3.03 -9.75 0.73
N GLN A 106 -3.85 -8.85 1.26
CA GLN A 106 -5.25 -9.17 1.57
C GLN A 106 -6.05 -9.46 0.30
N ILE A 107 -5.83 -8.73 -0.80
CA ILE A 107 -6.45 -9.05 -2.10
C ILE A 107 -6.02 -10.44 -2.57
N ALA A 108 -4.74 -10.79 -2.49
CA ALA A 108 -4.24 -12.11 -2.84
C ALA A 108 -4.87 -13.21 -1.97
N LYS A 109 -5.00 -12.97 -0.65
CA LYS A 109 -5.71 -13.89 0.26
C LYS A 109 -7.18 -14.08 -0.13
N LEU A 110 -7.89 -13.00 -0.46
CA LEU A 110 -9.29 -13.07 -0.91
C LEU A 110 -9.44 -13.83 -2.24
N LYS A 111 -8.41 -13.84 -3.08
CA LYS A 111 -8.35 -14.64 -4.31
C LYS A 111 -7.97 -16.11 -4.07
N GLY A 112 -7.69 -16.52 -2.83
CA GLY A 112 -7.34 -17.91 -2.47
C GLY A 112 -5.87 -18.27 -2.70
N CYS A 113 -4.98 -17.27 -2.72
CA CYS A 113 -3.53 -17.48 -2.88
C CYS A 113 -2.85 -17.79 -1.53
N THR A 114 -1.70 -18.45 -1.62
CA THR A 114 -0.70 -18.47 -0.54
C THR A 114 0.09 -17.17 -0.58
N VAL A 115 0.16 -16.43 0.52
CA VAL A 115 0.85 -15.13 0.57
C VAL A 115 2.11 -15.23 1.41
N ILE A 116 3.26 -14.96 0.76
CA ILE A 116 4.56 -14.80 1.41
C ILE A 116 4.82 -13.30 1.58
N ALA A 117 4.99 -12.87 2.82
CA ALA A 117 5.28 -11.50 3.17
C ALA A 117 6.77 -11.32 3.48
N THR A 118 7.40 -10.29 2.95
CA THR A 118 8.73 -9.89 3.41
C THR A 118 8.69 -8.52 4.07
N ALA A 119 9.37 -8.40 5.21
CA ALA A 119 9.55 -7.15 5.93
C ALA A 119 10.88 -7.16 6.69
N GLY A 120 11.39 -6.00 7.09
CA GLY A 120 12.69 -5.88 7.76
C GLY A 120 12.59 -5.74 9.29
N ALA A 121 11.51 -6.26 9.92
CA ALA A 121 11.36 -6.26 11.37
C ALA A 121 10.33 -7.30 11.82
N ALA A 122 10.58 -7.95 12.96
CA ALA A 122 9.78 -9.05 13.46
C ALA A 122 8.34 -8.63 13.83
N ASP A 123 8.16 -7.45 14.40
CA ASP A 123 6.84 -6.87 14.73
C ASP A 123 5.97 -6.67 13.48
N LYS A 124 6.57 -6.23 12.38
CA LYS A 124 5.90 -6.08 11.08
C LYS A 124 5.47 -7.41 10.50
N LEU A 125 6.32 -8.43 10.60
CA LEU A 125 5.99 -9.78 10.16
C LEU A 125 4.88 -10.39 11.01
N GLN A 126 4.94 -10.20 12.33
CA GLN A 126 3.88 -10.62 13.23
C GLN A 126 2.55 -9.96 12.90
N TYR A 127 2.55 -8.67 12.63
CA TYR A 127 1.35 -7.94 12.21
C TYR A 127 0.72 -8.54 10.94
N VAL A 128 1.50 -8.69 9.86
CA VAL A 128 0.94 -9.18 8.59
C VAL A 128 0.49 -10.64 8.67
N THR A 129 1.16 -11.48 9.46
CA THR A 129 0.78 -12.89 9.58
C THR A 129 -0.40 -13.10 10.53
N ARG A 130 -0.44 -12.42 11.67
CA ARG A 130 -1.48 -12.63 12.69
C ARG A 130 -2.73 -11.79 12.47
N GLU A 131 -2.55 -10.52 12.06
CA GLU A 131 -3.69 -9.60 11.92
C GLU A 131 -4.24 -9.60 10.48
N LEU A 132 -3.37 -9.71 9.46
CA LEU A 132 -3.80 -9.68 8.06
C LEU A 132 -3.94 -11.09 7.43
N GLY A 133 -3.57 -12.15 8.15
CA GLY A 133 -3.74 -13.53 7.72
C GLY A 133 -2.83 -13.98 6.58
N PHE A 134 -1.64 -13.34 6.42
CA PHE A 134 -0.65 -13.81 5.45
C PHE A 134 -0.02 -15.10 5.96
N ASP A 135 0.30 -16.02 5.07
CA ASP A 135 0.65 -17.39 5.45
C ASP A 135 2.07 -17.50 5.98
N ILE A 136 3.02 -16.77 5.37
CA ILE A 136 4.45 -16.86 5.67
C ILE A 136 5.04 -15.47 5.79
N GLY A 137 5.87 -15.26 6.81
CA GLY A 137 6.61 -14.03 7.02
C GLY A 137 8.12 -14.27 6.99
N ILE A 138 8.85 -13.58 6.11
CA ILE A 138 10.29 -13.70 5.96
C ILE A 138 10.97 -12.37 6.25
N ASP A 139 11.90 -12.36 7.21
CA ASP A 139 12.78 -11.22 7.45
C ASP A 139 13.95 -11.26 6.46
N TYR A 140 14.00 -10.28 5.58
CA TYR A 140 15.10 -10.17 4.60
C TYR A 140 16.30 -9.38 5.12
N LYS A 141 16.18 -8.73 6.26
CA LYS A 141 17.22 -7.83 6.77
C LYS A 141 18.47 -8.60 7.20
N GLY A 142 19.61 -8.16 6.72
CA GLY A 142 20.91 -8.78 7.04
C GLY A 142 21.20 -10.08 6.32
N LYS A 143 20.34 -10.51 5.39
CA LYS A 143 20.55 -11.68 4.53
C LYS A 143 21.11 -11.23 3.18
N ASP A 144 22.03 -12.01 2.63
CA ASP A 144 22.46 -11.87 1.23
C ASP A 144 21.46 -12.55 0.27
N THR A 145 21.67 -12.32 -1.02
CA THR A 145 20.81 -12.88 -2.08
C THR A 145 20.73 -14.40 -2.03
N THR A 146 21.84 -15.09 -1.76
CA THR A 146 21.91 -16.55 -1.77
C THR A 146 21.13 -17.15 -0.59
N ALA A 147 21.36 -16.65 0.61
CA ALA A 147 20.65 -17.11 1.81
C ALA A 147 19.14 -16.85 1.70
N LEU A 148 18.77 -15.69 1.19
CA LEU A 148 17.36 -15.32 1.03
C LEU A 148 16.67 -16.16 -0.05
N SER A 149 17.33 -16.41 -1.19
CA SER A 149 16.82 -17.27 -2.24
C SER A 149 16.62 -18.72 -1.76
N ALA A 150 17.56 -19.26 -0.99
CA ALA A 150 17.44 -20.59 -0.41
C ALA A 150 16.26 -20.70 0.57
N GLU A 151 16.02 -19.69 1.40
CA GLU A 151 14.88 -19.63 2.31
C GLU A 151 13.56 -19.53 1.55
N LEU A 152 13.51 -18.72 0.49
CA LEU A 152 12.33 -18.61 -0.38
C LEU A 152 11.99 -19.96 -1.01
N ALA A 153 12.97 -20.70 -1.54
CA ALA A 153 12.78 -22.03 -2.12
C ALA A 153 12.21 -23.05 -1.11
N GLN A 154 12.54 -22.93 0.18
CA GLN A 154 11.95 -23.78 1.22
C GLN A 154 10.47 -23.49 1.46
N HIS A 155 10.08 -22.21 1.38
CA HIS A 155 8.71 -21.77 1.61
C HIS A 155 7.83 -21.84 0.36
N ALA A 156 8.42 -21.78 -0.82
CA ALA A 156 7.75 -21.90 -2.11
C ALA A 156 8.39 -23.03 -2.95
N PRO A 157 8.23 -24.32 -2.56
CA PRO A 157 8.91 -25.43 -3.24
C PRO A 157 8.44 -25.62 -4.69
N ASN A 158 7.28 -25.09 -5.05
CA ASN A 158 6.74 -25.11 -6.42
C ASN A 158 6.98 -23.79 -7.18
N GLY A 159 7.74 -22.88 -6.59
CA GLY A 159 8.00 -21.54 -7.13
C GLY A 159 7.01 -20.48 -6.64
N ILE A 160 7.26 -19.25 -7.07
CA ILE A 160 6.45 -18.07 -6.80
C ILE A 160 5.78 -17.66 -8.11
N ASP A 161 4.45 -17.61 -8.14
CA ASP A 161 3.69 -17.31 -9.36
C ASP A 161 3.58 -15.80 -9.62
N VAL A 162 3.53 -15.00 -8.55
CA VAL A 162 3.43 -13.54 -8.64
C VAL A 162 4.34 -12.89 -7.60
N PHE A 163 5.20 -11.99 -8.07
CA PHE A 163 6.02 -11.15 -7.21
C PHE A 163 5.56 -9.69 -7.27
N PHE A 164 5.04 -9.20 -6.15
CA PHE A 164 4.66 -7.79 -5.99
C PHE A 164 5.83 -7.04 -5.34
N ASP A 165 6.67 -6.43 -6.18
CA ASP A 165 7.91 -5.79 -5.71
C ASP A 165 7.76 -4.30 -5.40
N ASN A 166 7.90 -3.97 -4.11
CA ASN A 166 7.93 -2.58 -3.61
C ASN A 166 9.33 -2.13 -3.16
N VAL A 167 10.36 -2.99 -3.27
CA VAL A 167 11.67 -2.77 -2.64
C VAL A 167 12.82 -2.81 -3.62
N GLY A 168 12.88 -3.82 -4.50
CA GLY A 168 14.02 -4.05 -5.39
C GLY A 168 15.28 -4.58 -4.69
N GLY A 169 16.43 -4.43 -5.33
CA GLY A 169 17.75 -4.76 -4.79
C GLY A 169 17.91 -6.24 -4.44
N VAL A 170 18.61 -6.52 -3.33
CA VAL A 170 18.92 -7.89 -2.86
C VAL A 170 17.68 -8.80 -2.80
N LEU A 171 16.54 -8.25 -2.39
CA LEU A 171 15.30 -9.01 -2.33
C LEU A 171 14.81 -9.39 -3.73
N HIS A 172 14.81 -8.44 -4.66
CA HIS A 172 14.46 -8.71 -6.05
C HIS A 172 15.34 -9.82 -6.66
N ASP A 173 16.67 -9.68 -6.51
CA ASP A 173 17.64 -10.64 -7.03
C ASP A 173 17.49 -12.03 -6.42
N ALA A 174 17.04 -12.13 -5.18
CA ALA A 174 16.76 -13.40 -4.50
C ALA A 174 15.44 -14.05 -4.95
N VAL A 175 14.44 -13.25 -5.32
CA VAL A 175 13.12 -13.77 -5.72
C VAL A 175 13.13 -14.28 -7.16
N VAL A 176 13.77 -13.57 -8.08
CA VAL A 176 13.76 -13.90 -9.54
C VAL A 176 14.11 -15.35 -9.86
N PRO A 177 15.11 -15.99 -9.20
CA PRO A 177 15.40 -17.42 -9.45
C PRO A 177 14.30 -18.39 -8.96
N ASN A 178 13.34 -17.92 -8.17
CA ASN A 178 12.25 -18.70 -7.60
C ASN A 178 10.89 -18.44 -8.28
N LEU A 179 10.85 -17.66 -9.38
CA LEU A 179 9.67 -17.40 -10.20
C LEU A 179 9.37 -18.57 -11.15
#